data_d6b98cd1fa94afa1406ad69cc19883a7
#
_entry.id   d6b98cd1fa94afa1406ad69cc19883a7
#
_cell.length_a   1.000
_cell.length_b   1.000
_cell.length_c   1.000
_cell.angle_alpha   90.00
_cell.angle_beta   90.00
_cell.angle_gamma   90.00
#
_symmetry.space_group_name_H-M   'P 1'
#
loop_
_entity.id
_entity.type
_entity.pdbx_description
1 polymer ?
#
loop_
_entity_poly.entity_id
_entity_poly.type
_entity_poly.pdbx_seq_one_letter_code
_entity_poly.pdbx_strand_id
1 'polypeptide(L)'
;MLAIRSEMRYRRLASVGEVSVLGLGCARLGSVMENRTRRESLSLIAAAVNAGITLFDTADIYAQGESERLLGEALKSTDACIVTKAGQMFPFAERVLLPLRGAAKRFLAHSSQARAAAIFARAKPLPRNYTPEYLRRSLLGSLGRLRCEQVDMFLLHSPSAADLADGDALDCLTALKQEGLAKCVGVSCDDQATLASIVSDERVEAIQAPFGPNRQDLLVDLKRAAECGAIVIAREVPSCDLQARRPAVEVALPFCLAEPAIGVALIGTTDARHLDGATRAVGST
;
A
#
# COMPACT_ATOMS: atom_id res chain seq x y z
N MET A 1 -13.71 19.06 -28.21
CA MET A 1 -14.06 19.08 -26.79
C MET A 1 -12.76 18.87 -26.01
N LEU A 2 -12.18 19.94 -25.45
CA LEU A 2 -11.03 19.85 -24.56
C LEU A 2 -11.51 19.13 -23.30
N ALA A 3 -10.99 17.93 -23.06
CA ALA A 3 -11.19 17.25 -21.79
C ALA A 3 -10.60 18.14 -20.69
N ILE A 4 -11.45 18.65 -19.81
CA ILE A 4 -11.02 19.30 -18.58
C ILE A 4 -10.23 18.23 -17.84
N ARG A 5 -8.89 18.32 -17.82
CA ARG A 5 -8.06 17.54 -16.90
C ARG A 5 -8.45 18.04 -15.51
N SER A 6 -9.11 17.20 -14.71
CA SER A 6 -9.29 17.48 -13.31
C SER A 6 -7.88 17.64 -12.70
N GLU A 7 -7.62 18.79 -12.11
CA GLU A 7 -6.32 19.04 -11.51
C GLU A 7 -6.15 18.12 -10.30
N MET A 8 -5.13 17.27 -10.31
CA MET A 8 -4.75 16.48 -9.14
C MET A 8 -4.41 17.44 -7.99
N ARG A 9 -4.95 17.18 -6.81
CA ARG A 9 -4.59 17.92 -5.60
C ARG A 9 -3.38 17.29 -4.96
N TYR A 10 -2.52 18.12 -4.38
CA TYR A 10 -1.31 17.73 -3.70
C TYR A 10 -1.33 18.18 -2.25
N ARG A 11 -0.62 17.44 -1.41
CA ARG A 11 -0.45 17.75 0.02
C ARG A 11 1.00 17.58 0.42
N ARG A 12 1.52 18.50 1.23
CA ARG A 12 2.86 18.36 1.77
C ARG A 12 2.80 17.48 3.01
N LEU A 13 3.53 16.37 2.97
CA LEU A 13 3.72 15.44 4.08
C LEU A 13 5.07 15.71 4.73
N ALA A 14 5.10 15.68 6.07
CA ALA A 14 6.36 15.81 6.81
C ALA A 14 7.35 14.72 6.36
N SER A 15 8.64 15.01 6.36
CA SER A 15 9.74 14.09 6.00
C SER A 15 9.74 13.54 4.56
N VAL A 16 8.61 13.61 3.81
CA VAL A 16 8.47 13.01 2.48
C VAL A 16 8.43 14.06 1.37
N GLY A 17 7.77 15.21 1.62
CA GLY A 17 7.57 16.26 0.62
C GLY A 17 6.16 16.34 0.09
N GLU A 18 5.99 16.90 -1.12
CA GLU A 18 4.69 17.08 -1.74
C GLU A 18 4.26 15.82 -2.49
N VAL A 19 3.08 15.31 -2.19
CA VAL A 19 2.51 14.12 -2.83
C VAL A 19 1.06 14.35 -3.25
N SER A 20 0.58 13.59 -4.25
CA SER A 20 -0.83 13.58 -4.61
C SER A 20 -1.69 13.05 -3.46
N VAL A 21 -2.86 13.67 -3.22
CA VAL A 21 -3.81 13.19 -2.20
C VAL A 21 -4.43 11.83 -2.54
N LEU A 22 -4.31 11.42 -3.81
CA LEU A 22 -4.67 10.10 -4.32
C LEU A 22 -3.40 9.28 -4.54
N GLY A 23 -3.32 8.09 -3.92
CA GLY A 23 -2.24 7.14 -4.15
C GLY A 23 -2.71 5.87 -4.87
N LEU A 24 -1.80 5.21 -5.60
CA LEU A 24 -2.07 3.92 -6.23
C LEU A 24 -1.61 2.78 -5.33
N GLY A 25 -2.57 1.97 -4.85
CA GLY A 25 -2.31 0.71 -4.16
C GLY A 25 -1.94 -0.40 -5.15
N CYS A 26 -0.75 -0.96 -5.00
CA CYS A 26 -0.12 -1.87 -5.97
C CYS A 26 -0.20 -3.36 -5.55
N ALA A 27 -1.06 -3.72 -4.58
CA ALA A 27 -1.18 -5.09 -4.08
C ALA A 27 -1.53 -6.13 -5.17
N ARG A 28 -2.21 -5.71 -6.23
CA ARG A 28 -2.64 -6.58 -7.33
C ARG A 28 -1.70 -6.53 -8.54
N LEU A 29 -0.73 -5.60 -8.58
CA LEU A 29 0.23 -5.50 -9.68
C LEU A 29 1.13 -6.74 -9.74
N GLY A 30 1.24 -7.33 -10.93
CA GLY A 30 2.04 -8.52 -11.16
C GLY A 30 1.51 -9.80 -10.51
N SER A 31 0.33 -9.77 -9.88
CA SER A 31 -0.28 -10.94 -9.24
C SER A 31 -0.59 -12.03 -10.27
N VAL A 32 -0.29 -13.29 -9.91
CA VAL A 32 -0.66 -14.46 -10.72
C VAL A 32 -2.17 -14.68 -10.79
N MET A 33 -2.93 -14.11 -9.86
CA MET A 33 -4.39 -14.16 -9.81
C MET A 33 -5.03 -13.16 -10.78
N GLU A 34 -4.30 -12.13 -11.18
CA GLU A 34 -4.76 -11.16 -12.16
C GLU A 34 -4.39 -11.63 -13.58
N ASN A 35 -5.38 -11.69 -14.44
CA ASN A 35 -5.14 -12.05 -15.84
C ASN A 35 -4.59 -10.86 -16.64
N ARG A 36 -3.48 -10.28 -16.16
CA ARG A 36 -2.80 -9.15 -16.78
C ARG A 36 -1.35 -9.48 -17.07
N THR A 37 -0.89 -9.00 -18.21
CA THR A 37 0.51 -9.10 -18.62
C THR A 37 1.36 -8.07 -17.87
N ARG A 38 2.68 -8.30 -17.89
CA ARG A 38 3.65 -7.30 -17.40
C ARG A 38 3.49 -5.95 -18.12
N ARG A 39 3.27 -5.96 -19.44
CA ARG A 39 3.07 -4.76 -20.25
C ARG A 39 1.84 -3.97 -19.79
N GLU A 40 0.72 -4.61 -19.52
CA GLU A 40 -0.48 -3.95 -19.01
C GLU A 40 -0.26 -3.36 -17.61
N SER A 41 0.50 -4.03 -16.75
CA SER A 41 0.86 -3.51 -15.43
C SER A 41 1.73 -2.25 -15.54
N LEU A 42 2.73 -2.25 -16.41
CA LEU A 42 3.56 -1.06 -16.69
C LEU A 42 2.74 0.07 -17.31
N SER A 43 1.82 -0.23 -18.22
CA SER A 43 0.91 0.76 -18.81
C SER A 43 -0.01 1.40 -17.77
N LEU A 44 -0.47 0.65 -16.77
CA LEU A 44 -1.27 1.19 -15.66
C LEU A 44 -0.45 2.14 -14.79
N ILE A 45 0.79 1.80 -14.45
CA ILE A 45 1.69 2.68 -13.69
C ILE A 45 1.93 3.98 -14.47
N ALA A 46 2.23 3.88 -15.77
CA ALA A 46 2.42 5.05 -16.63
C ALA A 46 1.14 5.92 -16.71
N ALA A 47 -0.04 5.31 -16.79
CA ALA A 47 -1.31 6.03 -16.76
C ALA A 47 -1.51 6.76 -15.43
N ALA A 48 -1.13 6.16 -14.29
CA ALA A 48 -1.20 6.79 -12.98
C ALA A 48 -0.27 8.01 -12.87
N VAL A 49 0.98 7.87 -13.33
CA VAL A 49 1.94 9.00 -13.40
C VAL A 49 1.39 10.13 -14.29
N ASN A 50 0.87 9.81 -15.48
CA ASN A 50 0.30 10.79 -16.40
C ASN A 50 -0.98 11.48 -15.85
N ALA A 51 -1.68 10.81 -14.93
CA ALA A 51 -2.83 11.37 -14.22
C ALA A 51 -2.43 12.23 -13.00
N GLY A 52 -1.13 12.39 -12.74
CA GLY A 52 -0.60 13.20 -11.64
C GLY A 52 -0.50 12.46 -10.30
N ILE A 53 -0.68 11.14 -10.28
CA ILE A 53 -0.44 10.34 -9.06
C ILE A 53 1.06 10.25 -8.83
N THR A 54 1.49 10.66 -7.64
CA THR A 54 2.90 10.62 -7.23
C THR A 54 3.17 9.62 -6.11
N LEU A 55 2.14 9.10 -5.41
CA LEU A 55 2.32 8.12 -4.34
C LEU A 55 1.92 6.72 -4.79
N PHE A 56 2.85 5.76 -4.64
CA PHE A 56 2.68 4.35 -5.00
C PHE A 56 2.91 3.46 -3.78
N ASP A 57 1.87 2.73 -3.37
CA ASP A 57 1.88 1.88 -2.20
C ASP A 57 2.07 0.41 -2.57
N THR A 58 3.17 -0.18 -2.12
CA THR A 58 3.50 -1.59 -2.36
C THR A 58 3.89 -2.33 -1.07
N ALA A 59 4.41 -3.54 -1.18
CA ALA A 59 4.99 -4.33 -0.10
C ALA A 59 5.91 -5.42 -0.67
N ASP A 60 6.85 -5.91 0.12
CA ASP A 60 7.78 -6.99 -0.26
C ASP A 60 7.06 -8.29 -0.64
N ILE A 61 5.90 -8.53 0.00
CA ILE A 61 5.06 -9.70 -0.23
C ILE A 61 4.18 -9.56 -1.49
N TYR A 62 3.88 -8.35 -2.00
CA TYR A 62 2.94 -8.18 -3.11
C TYR A 62 3.46 -8.83 -4.39
N ALA A 63 2.68 -9.82 -4.87
CA ALA A 63 3.06 -10.65 -5.99
C ALA A 63 4.49 -11.22 -5.84
N GLN A 64 4.93 -11.52 -4.60
CA GLN A 64 6.26 -12.05 -4.27
C GLN A 64 7.40 -11.13 -4.75
N GLY A 65 7.24 -9.82 -4.55
CA GLY A 65 8.19 -8.78 -4.95
C GLY A 65 8.07 -8.33 -6.41
N GLU A 66 7.16 -8.90 -7.21
CA GLU A 66 6.97 -8.45 -8.60
C GLU A 66 6.35 -7.06 -8.68
N SER A 67 5.48 -6.68 -7.73
CA SER A 67 4.95 -5.34 -7.63
C SER A 67 6.08 -4.30 -7.51
N GLU A 68 7.04 -4.54 -6.61
CA GLU A 68 8.21 -3.66 -6.44
C GLU A 68 9.11 -3.62 -7.68
N ARG A 69 9.33 -4.77 -8.38
CA ARG A 69 10.11 -4.79 -9.62
C ARG A 69 9.47 -3.96 -10.73
N LEU A 70 8.14 -4.01 -10.83
CA LEU A 70 7.38 -3.23 -11.81
C LEU A 70 7.49 -1.73 -11.52
N LEU A 71 7.36 -1.34 -10.24
CA LEU A 71 7.52 0.05 -9.82
C LEU A 71 8.95 0.55 -10.04
N GLY A 72 9.96 -0.23 -9.65
CA GLY A 72 11.37 0.13 -9.85
C GLY A 72 11.78 0.25 -11.31
N GLU A 73 11.07 -0.41 -12.24
CA GLU A 73 11.26 -0.22 -13.67
C GLU A 73 10.54 1.01 -14.20
N ALA A 74 9.28 1.20 -13.80
CA ALA A 74 8.43 2.24 -14.36
C ALA A 74 8.72 3.63 -13.79
N LEU A 75 9.18 3.72 -12.53
CA LEU A 75 9.33 4.99 -11.81
C LEU A 75 10.77 5.50 -11.72
N LYS A 76 11.74 4.84 -12.35
CA LYS A 76 13.18 5.14 -12.23
C LYS A 76 13.55 6.61 -12.50
N SER A 77 12.78 7.31 -13.32
CA SER A 77 13.05 8.70 -13.74
C SER A 77 11.94 9.65 -13.32
N THR A 78 11.27 9.36 -12.21
CA THR A 78 10.16 10.17 -11.68
C THR A 78 10.45 10.52 -10.22
N ASP A 79 9.85 11.62 -9.74
CA ASP A 79 9.85 12.01 -8.33
C ASP A 79 8.72 11.32 -7.56
N ALA A 80 8.48 10.04 -7.85
CA ALA A 80 7.41 9.29 -7.22
C ALA A 80 7.78 8.92 -5.78
N CYS A 81 6.84 9.14 -4.87
CA CYS A 81 6.89 8.69 -3.49
C CYS A 81 6.54 7.20 -3.42
N ILE A 82 7.43 6.38 -2.93
CA ILE A 82 7.26 4.93 -2.81
C ILE A 82 7.09 4.55 -1.35
N VAL A 83 5.94 3.94 -1.06
CA VAL A 83 5.65 3.30 0.22
C VAL A 83 5.83 1.79 0.05
N THR A 84 6.71 1.17 0.84
CA THR A 84 6.81 -0.30 0.89
C THR A 84 6.68 -0.81 2.33
N LYS A 85 6.41 -2.09 2.47
CA LYS A 85 6.09 -2.71 3.76
C LYS A 85 6.78 -4.06 3.90
N ALA A 86 7.05 -4.46 5.16
CA ALA A 86 7.51 -5.80 5.49
C ALA A 86 6.93 -6.30 6.82
N GLY A 87 7.09 -7.58 7.08
CA GLY A 87 6.62 -8.23 8.31
C GLY A 87 5.71 -9.43 8.05
N GLN A 88 4.88 -9.38 7.01
CA GLN A 88 4.14 -10.56 6.55
C GLN A 88 5.03 -11.43 5.66
N MET A 89 4.85 -12.75 5.72
CA MET A 89 5.64 -13.71 4.96
C MET A 89 4.76 -14.65 4.15
N PHE A 90 5.26 -15.08 2.99
CA PHE A 90 4.68 -16.25 2.34
C PHE A 90 5.02 -17.53 3.08
N PRO A 91 4.10 -18.49 3.17
CA PRO A 91 4.41 -19.85 3.62
C PRO A 91 5.58 -20.40 2.83
N PHE A 92 6.47 -21.14 3.50
CA PHE A 92 7.70 -21.67 2.90
C PHE A 92 7.45 -22.45 1.59
N ALA A 93 6.38 -23.26 1.55
CA ALA A 93 5.99 -24.00 0.36
C ALA A 93 5.73 -23.12 -0.87
N GLU A 94 5.13 -21.92 -0.68
CA GLU A 94 4.88 -21.00 -1.79
C GLU A 94 6.17 -20.31 -2.28
N ARG A 95 7.16 -20.13 -1.41
CA ARG A 95 8.47 -19.56 -1.76
C ARG A 95 9.26 -20.49 -2.67
N VAL A 96 9.19 -21.81 -2.44
CA VAL A 96 9.86 -22.83 -3.25
C VAL A 96 9.27 -22.91 -4.66
N LEU A 97 7.99 -22.61 -4.84
CA LEU A 97 7.30 -22.63 -6.13
C LEU A 97 7.50 -21.36 -6.97
N LEU A 98 8.26 -20.37 -6.49
CA LEU A 98 8.56 -19.12 -7.20
C LEU A 98 9.01 -19.29 -8.66
N PRO A 99 9.91 -20.24 -9.00
CA PRO A 99 10.35 -20.45 -10.39
C PRO A 99 9.22 -20.88 -11.34
N LEU A 100 8.15 -21.48 -10.80
CA LEU A 100 7.01 -21.99 -11.57
C LEU A 100 5.87 -20.99 -11.76
N ARG A 101 6.04 -19.72 -11.35
CA ARG A 101 4.98 -18.67 -11.42
C ARG A 101 4.36 -18.53 -12.81
N GLY A 102 5.16 -18.59 -13.86
CA GLY A 102 4.66 -18.48 -15.23
C GLY A 102 3.74 -19.62 -15.64
N ALA A 103 4.05 -20.84 -15.22
CA ALA A 103 3.21 -22.02 -15.43
C ALA A 103 1.96 -21.96 -14.54
N ALA A 104 2.11 -21.59 -13.25
CA ALA A 104 1.01 -21.41 -12.32
C ALA A 104 0.00 -20.35 -12.82
N LYS A 105 0.47 -19.22 -13.33
CA LYS A 105 -0.39 -18.16 -13.91
C LYS A 105 -1.22 -18.70 -15.08
N ARG A 106 -0.61 -19.46 -15.99
CA ARG A 106 -1.32 -20.07 -17.11
C ARG A 106 -2.36 -21.09 -16.64
N PHE A 107 -2.02 -21.93 -15.69
CA PHE A 107 -2.93 -22.92 -15.12
C PHE A 107 -4.14 -22.27 -14.42
N LEU A 108 -3.91 -21.26 -13.57
CA LEU A 108 -4.96 -20.51 -12.89
C LEU A 108 -5.86 -19.72 -13.86
N ALA A 109 -5.32 -19.25 -14.98
CA ALA A 109 -6.11 -18.56 -16.01
C ALA A 109 -7.14 -19.49 -16.67
N HIS A 110 -6.85 -20.80 -16.75
CA HIS A 110 -7.69 -21.79 -17.44
C HIS A 110 -8.52 -22.70 -16.50
N SER A 111 -8.37 -22.56 -15.17
CA SER A 111 -9.08 -23.39 -14.20
C SER A 111 -9.74 -22.55 -13.11
N SER A 112 -11.08 -22.49 -13.13
CA SER A 112 -11.88 -21.83 -12.10
C SER A 112 -11.75 -22.49 -10.72
N GLN A 113 -11.60 -23.82 -10.69
CA GLN A 113 -11.42 -24.60 -9.46
C GLN A 113 -10.06 -24.33 -8.83
N ALA A 114 -8.98 -24.30 -9.62
CA ALA A 114 -7.64 -23.95 -9.14
C ALA A 114 -7.60 -22.50 -8.61
N ARG A 115 -8.29 -21.57 -9.28
CA ARG A 115 -8.42 -20.19 -8.84
C ARG A 115 -9.18 -20.08 -7.50
N ALA A 116 -10.30 -20.78 -7.34
CA ALA A 116 -11.06 -20.81 -6.10
C ALA A 116 -10.23 -21.39 -4.94
N ALA A 117 -9.52 -22.51 -5.16
CA ALA A 117 -8.63 -23.10 -4.18
C ALA A 117 -7.49 -22.15 -3.76
N ALA A 118 -6.89 -21.43 -4.72
CA ALA A 118 -5.85 -20.44 -4.43
C ALA A 118 -6.38 -19.24 -3.64
N ILE A 119 -7.62 -18.78 -3.90
CA ILE A 119 -8.29 -17.74 -3.11
C ILE A 119 -8.53 -18.23 -1.69
N PHE A 120 -9.04 -19.44 -1.52
CA PHE A 120 -9.30 -20.04 -0.20
C PHE A 120 -8.00 -20.23 0.62
N ALA A 121 -6.92 -20.68 -0.02
CA ALA A 121 -5.62 -20.80 0.63
C ALA A 121 -5.08 -19.45 1.15
N ARG A 122 -5.36 -18.35 0.43
CA ARG A 122 -4.96 -16.99 0.81
C ARG A 122 -5.85 -16.36 1.90
N ALA A 123 -7.00 -16.93 2.20
CA ALA A 123 -7.85 -16.46 3.30
C ALA A 123 -7.27 -16.80 4.69
N LYS A 124 -6.25 -17.64 4.77
CA LYS A 124 -5.55 -17.93 6.03
C LYS A 124 -4.62 -16.76 6.40
N PRO A 125 -4.53 -16.44 7.71
CA PRO A 125 -3.57 -15.46 8.17
C PRO A 125 -2.15 -15.82 7.71
N LEU A 126 -1.43 -14.83 7.19
CA LEU A 126 -0.05 -15.03 6.75
C LEU A 126 0.87 -15.12 7.97
N PRO A 127 1.92 -15.95 7.91
CA PRO A 127 2.99 -15.92 8.90
C PRO A 127 3.58 -14.51 9.01
N ARG A 128 4.00 -14.13 10.21
CA ARG A 128 4.57 -12.81 10.50
C ARG A 128 5.94 -12.95 11.11
N ASN A 129 6.81 -11.98 10.84
CA ASN A 129 8.11 -11.84 11.46
C ASN A 129 8.50 -10.36 11.48
N TYR A 130 8.62 -9.79 12.67
CA TYR A 130 8.99 -8.38 12.88
C TYR A 130 10.34 -8.25 13.59
N THR A 131 11.16 -9.33 13.62
CA THR A 131 12.51 -9.23 14.16
C THR A 131 13.35 -8.23 13.39
N PRO A 132 14.24 -7.47 14.04
CA PRO A 132 15.13 -6.49 13.41
C PRO A 132 15.89 -7.05 12.20
N GLU A 133 16.41 -8.26 12.29
CA GLU A 133 17.17 -8.93 11.22
C GLU A 133 16.30 -9.21 10.01
N TYR A 134 15.03 -9.63 10.24
CA TYR A 134 14.10 -9.88 9.15
C TYR A 134 13.69 -8.58 8.47
N LEU A 135 13.31 -7.55 9.22
CA LEU A 135 12.88 -6.27 8.70
C LEU A 135 13.99 -5.60 7.87
N ARG A 136 15.22 -5.58 8.41
CA ARG A 136 16.38 -5.06 7.69
C ARG A 136 16.63 -5.80 6.38
N ARG A 137 16.66 -7.12 6.41
CA ARG A 137 16.86 -7.95 5.20
C ARG A 137 15.75 -7.72 4.18
N SER A 138 14.50 -7.59 4.62
CA SER A 138 13.36 -7.33 3.75
C SER A 138 13.47 -5.98 3.07
N LEU A 139 13.80 -4.90 3.83
CA LEU A 139 13.98 -3.57 3.27
C LEU A 139 15.13 -3.53 2.25
N LEU A 140 16.30 -4.10 2.56
CA LEU A 140 17.39 -4.18 1.60
C LEU A 140 17.01 -4.94 0.31
N GLY A 141 16.22 -6.01 0.45
CA GLY A 141 15.66 -6.72 -0.69
C GLY A 141 14.66 -5.86 -1.50
N SER A 142 13.85 -5.05 -0.82
CA SER A 142 12.91 -4.11 -1.45
C SER A 142 13.64 -3.01 -2.22
N LEU A 143 14.68 -2.40 -1.64
CA LEU A 143 15.53 -1.41 -2.30
C LEU A 143 16.13 -1.95 -3.60
N GLY A 144 16.65 -3.18 -3.57
CA GLY A 144 17.17 -3.85 -4.78
C GLY A 144 16.10 -4.07 -5.85
N ARG A 145 14.86 -4.45 -5.48
CA ARG A 145 13.75 -4.64 -6.42
C ARG A 145 13.21 -3.32 -6.96
N LEU A 146 13.13 -2.30 -6.12
CA LEU A 146 12.71 -0.94 -6.46
C LEU A 146 13.80 -0.16 -7.22
N ARG A 147 15.04 -0.64 -7.21
CA ARG A 147 16.20 0.00 -7.85
C ARG A 147 16.50 1.41 -7.33
N CYS A 148 16.35 1.58 -6.02
CA CYS A 148 16.64 2.82 -5.31
C CYS A 148 17.50 2.55 -4.07
N GLU A 149 18.16 3.58 -3.58
CA GLU A 149 19.01 3.51 -2.37
C GLU A 149 18.19 3.79 -1.10
N GLN A 150 17.07 4.50 -1.23
CA GLN A 150 16.19 4.89 -0.14
C GLN A 150 14.73 4.85 -0.62
N VAL A 151 13.81 4.38 0.23
CA VAL A 151 12.37 4.53 0.01
C VAL A 151 11.84 5.75 0.76
N ASP A 152 10.70 6.28 0.29
CA ASP A 152 10.08 7.43 0.95
C ASP A 152 9.41 6.99 2.27
N MET A 153 8.73 5.85 2.28
CA MET A 153 8.13 5.30 3.49
C MET A 153 8.37 3.79 3.60
N PHE A 154 8.76 3.35 4.80
CA PHE A 154 8.84 1.93 5.14
C PHE A 154 7.93 1.61 6.33
N LEU A 155 6.95 0.72 6.15
CA LEU A 155 5.94 0.42 7.16
C LEU A 155 6.02 -1.05 7.62
N LEU A 156 5.69 -1.30 8.89
CA LEU A 156 5.36 -2.65 9.34
C LEU A 156 4.03 -3.07 8.74
N HIS A 157 3.97 -4.28 8.19
CA HIS A 157 2.83 -4.77 7.43
C HIS A 157 1.86 -5.57 8.29
N SER A 158 0.81 -4.94 8.81
CA SER A 158 -0.26 -5.54 9.62
C SER A 158 0.24 -6.30 10.86
N PRO A 159 1.07 -5.68 11.72
CA PRO A 159 1.37 -6.26 13.03
C PRO A 159 0.11 -6.28 13.89
N SER A 160 0.10 -7.10 14.93
CA SER A 160 -0.81 -6.97 16.07
C SER A 160 -0.17 -6.14 17.18
N ALA A 161 -0.96 -5.66 18.13
CA ALA A 161 -0.42 -4.98 19.31
C ALA A 161 0.61 -5.85 20.08
N ALA A 162 0.42 -7.18 20.09
CA ALA A 162 1.36 -8.10 20.71
C ALA A 162 2.71 -8.18 19.95
N ASP A 163 2.71 -8.05 18.63
CA ASP A 163 3.93 -8.03 17.82
C ASP A 163 4.77 -6.76 18.05
N LEU A 164 4.19 -5.73 18.67
CA LEU A 164 4.83 -4.43 18.94
C LEU A 164 5.16 -4.20 20.42
N ALA A 165 4.76 -5.13 21.31
CA ALA A 165 4.77 -4.92 22.75
C ALA A 165 6.18 -4.78 23.37
N ASP A 166 7.21 -5.41 22.78
CA ASP A 166 8.61 -5.29 23.22
C ASP A 166 9.31 -4.02 22.70
N GLY A 167 8.75 -3.41 21.67
CA GLY A 167 9.29 -2.20 21.03
C GLY A 167 10.42 -2.45 20.01
N ASP A 168 10.97 -3.65 19.91
CA ASP A 168 12.13 -3.97 19.07
C ASP A 168 11.88 -3.66 17.59
N ALA A 169 10.66 -3.94 17.08
CA ALA A 169 10.28 -3.65 15.70
C ALA A 169 10.27 -2.13 15.41
N LEU A 170 9.78 -1.31 16.34
CA LEU A 170 9.74 0.15 16.20
C LEU A 170 11.14 0.77 16.35
N ASP A 171 11.97 0.25 17.24
CA ASP A 171 13.35 0.67 17.34
C ASP A 171 14.15 0.33 16.08
N CYS A 172 13.89 -0.82 15.48
CA CYS A 172 14.46 -1.20 14.18
C CYS A 172 14.04 -0.21 13.08
N LEU A 173 12.78 0.21 13.01
CA LEU A 173 12.33 1.21 12.04
C LEU A 173 13.10 2.52 12.20
N THR A 174 13.27 2.99 13.43
CA THR A 174 14.04 4.19 13.75
C THR A 174 15.49 4.07 13.30
N ALA A 175 16.12 2.94 13.55
CA ALA A 175 17.50 2.68 13.12
C ALA A 175 17.63 2.67 11.59
N LEU A 176 16.72 2.01 10.88
CA LEU A 176 16.71 1.97 9.41
C LEU A 176 16.53 3.37 8.78
N LYS A 177 15.72 4.23 9.41
CA LYS A 177 15.61 5.64 9.02
C LYS A 177 16.91 6.41 9.26
N GLN A 178 17.52 6.24 10.42
CA GLN A 178 18.80 6.90 10.75
C GLN A 178 19.93 6.49 9.80
N GLU A 179 19.90 5.26 9.32
CA GLU A 179 20.82 4.76 8.28
C GLU A 179 20.53 5.34 6.88
N GLY A 180 19.44 6.09 6.71
CA GLY A 180 19.05 6.68 5.44
C GLY A 180 18.41 5.71 4.46
N LEU A 181 17.94 4.52 4.91
CA LEU A 181 17.27 3.53 4.05
C LEU A 181 15.79 3.86 3.80
N ALA A 182 15.17 4.67 4.67
CA ALA A 182 13.83 5.22 4.51
C ALA A 182 13.78 6.67 5.00
N LYS A 183 12.98 7.54 4.35
CA LYS A 183 12.78 8.93 4.80
C LYS A 183 11.78 9.01 5.96
N CYS A 184 10.78 8.15 5.95
CA CYS A 184 9.70 8.09 6.92
C CYS A 184 9.42 6.63 7.27
N VAL A 185 9.08 6.35 8.52
CA VAL A 185 8.79 5.00 8.99
C VAL A 185 7.46 4.95 9.74
N GLY A 186 6.83 3.78 9.80
CA GLY A 186 5.54 3.68 10.45
C GLY A 186 4.90 2.30 10.39
N VAL A 187 3.57 2.26 10.53
CA VAL A 187 2.82 1.02 10.68
C VAL A 187 1.58 1.02 9.78
N SER A 188 1.38 -0.06 9.04
CA SER A 188 0.10 -0.36 8.41
C SER A 188 -0.68 -1.29 9.33
N CYS A 189 -1.74 -0.81 9.98
CA CYS A 189 -2.54 -1.55 10.96
C CYS A 189 -3.94 -1.87 10.45
N ASP A 190 -4.54 -2.96 10.97
CA ASP A 190 -5.83 -3.48 10.55
C ASP A 190 -6.94 -3.27 11.59
N ASP A 191 -6.56 -3.09 12.86
CA ASP A 191 -7.48 -3.11 14.00
C ASP A 191 -7.18 -2.00 15.01
N GLN A 192 -8.20 -1.72 15.85
CA GLN A 192 -8.15 -0.67 16.85
C GLN A 192 -7.12 -0.93 17.96
N ALA A 193 -6.92 -2.18 18.37
CA ALA A 193 -5.98 -2.49 19.45
C ALA A 193 -4.54 -2.15 19.04
N THR A 194 -4.17 -2.50 17.82
CA THR A 194 -2.87 -2.15 17.23
C THR A 194 -2.72 -0.64 17.08
N LEU A 195 -3.74 0.04 16.52
CA LEU A 195 -3.69 1.49 16.33
C LEU A 195 -3.56 2.23 17.66
N ALA A 196 -4.35 1.85 18.67
CA ALA A 196 -4.31 2.45 20.01
C ALA A 196 -2.94 2.27 20.71
N SER A 197 -2.22 1.18 20.42
CA SER A 197 -0.89 0.93 21.02
C SER A 197 0.21 1.82 20.43
N ILE A 198 0.01 2.39 19.24
CA ILE A 198 1.05 3.16 18.54
C ILE A 198 0.68 4.63 18.30
N VAL A 199 -0.56 5.04 18.57
CA VAL A 199 -1.10 6.36 18.20
C VAL A 199 -0.32 7.55 18.75
N SER A 200 0.40 7.38 19.84
CA SER A 200 1.22 8.42 20.50
C SER A 200 2.70 8.03 20.57
N ASP A 201 3.13 7.02 19.83
CA ASP A 201 4.54 6.62 19.78
C ASP A 201 5.29 7.46 18.76
N GLU A 202 6.22 8.29 19.23
CA GLU A 202 6.99 9.23 18.38
C GLU A 202 7.85 8.54 17.31
N ARG A 203 8.09 7.24 17.44
CA ARG A 203 8.80 6.43 16.43
C ARG A 203 7.92 6.14 15.21
N VAL A 204 6.58 6.32 15.33
CA VAL A 204 5.61 6.05 14.27
C VAL A 204 5.24 7.35 13.57
N GLU A 205 5.89 7.66 12.47
CA GLU A 205 5.68 8.89 11.69
C GLU A 205 4.58 8.76 10.63
N ALA A 206 4.23 7.53 10.25
CA ALA A 206 3.17 7.26 9.30
C ALA A 206 2.29 6.09 9.77
N ILE A 207 0.99 6.26 9.61
CA ILE A 207 -0.01 5.23 9.89
C ILE A 207 -0.83 4.99 8.62
N GLN A 208 -0.88 3.74 8.18
CA GLN A 208 -1.75 3.33 7.10
C GLN A 208 -2.85 2.42 7.67
N ALA A 209 -4.12 2.80 7.47
CA ALA A 209 -5.24 2.05 8.04
C ALA A 209 -6.45 2.03 7.10
N PRO A 210 -7.36 1.04 7.24
CA PRO A 210 -8.61 1.05 6.50
C PRO A 210 -9.49 2.20 6.98
N PHE A 211 -9.98 3.00 6.01
CA PHE A 211 -10.93 4.09 6.27
C PHE A 211 -11.77 4.38 5.04
N GLY A 212 -13.06 4.56 5.23
CA GLY A 212 -14.01 4.85 4.16
C GLY A 212 -15.43 5.00 4.68
N PRO A 213 -16.43 5.26 3.81
CA PRO A 213 -17.82 5.46 4.22
C PRO A 213 -18.40 4.33 5.08
N ASN A 214 -17.99 3.09 4.80
CA ASN A 214 -18.46 1.89 5.51
C ASN A 214 -17.45 1.39 6.56
N ARG A 215 -16.35 2.11 6.80
CA ARG A 215 -15.29 1.74 7.73
C ARG A 215 -14.76 2.96 8.46
N GLN A 216 -15.39 3.30 9.59
CA GLN A 216 -15.07 4.50 10.37
C GLN A 216 -14.68 4.17 11.82
N ASP A 217 -14.59 2.90 12.14
CA ASP A 217 -14.28 2.36 13.47
C ASP A 217 -12.95 2.86 14.03
N LEU A 218 -11.98 3.18 13.16
CA LEU A 218 -10.65 3.66 13.54
C LEU A 218 -10.53 5.21 13.55
N LEU A 219 -11.57 5.95 13.16
CA LEU A 219 -11.48 7.39 12.89
C LEU A 219 -10.96 8.20 14.09
N VAL A 220 -11.41 7.88 15.31
CA VAL A 220 -11.02 8.61 16.52
C VAL A 220 -9.51 8.54 16.73
N ASP A 221 -8.94 7.35 16.63
CA ASP A 221 -7.51 7.14 16.81
C ASP A 221 -6.69 7.68 15.64
N LEU A 222 -7.22 7.64 14.40
CA LEU A 222 -6.58 8.27 13.24
C LEU A 222 -6.50 9.79 13.37
N LYS A 223 -7.53 10.44 13.91
CA LYS A 223 -7.49 11.88 14.22
C LYS A 223 -6.43 12.18 15.26
N ARG A 224 -6.39 11.41 16.33
CA ARG A 224 -5.37 11.57 17.38
C ARG A 224 -3.96 11.35 16.82
N ALA A 225 -3.75 10.38 15.96
CA ALA A 225 -2.46 10.16 15.30
C ALA A 225 -2.03 11.37 14.45
N ALA A 226 -2.96 11.95 13.69
CA ALA A 226 -2.70 13.14 12.88
C ALA A 226 -2.40 14.36 13.78
N GLU A 227 -3.09 14.52 14.91
CA GLU A 227 -2.81 15.56 15.91
C GLU A 227 -1.43 15.40 16.55
N CYS A 228 -0.95 14.16 16.71
CA CYS A 228 0.41 13.85 17.13
C CYS A 228 1.46 14.03 16.01
N GLY A 229 1.05 14.41 14.80
CA GLY A 229 1.93 14.68 13.67
C GLY A 229 2.18 13.53 12.72
N ALA A 230 1.55 12.37 12.92
CA ALA A 230 1.68 11.23 12.03
C ALA A 230 0.98 11.48 10.67
N ILE A 231 1.61 11.01 9.60
CA ILE A 231 1.01 10.97 8.26
C ILE A 231 -0.02 9.84 8.23
N VAL A 232 -1.29 10.15 7.98
CA VAL A 232 -2.34 9.14 7.89
C VAL A 232 -2.68 8.83 6.44
N ILE A 233 -2.56 7.56 6.07
CA ILE A 233 -2.87 7.03 4.73
C ILE A 233 -4.09 6.11 4.84
N ALA A 234 -5.20 6.50 4.20
CA ALA A 234 -6.39 5.66 4.13
C ALA A 234 -6.25 4.62 3.03
N ARG A 235 -6.48 3.35 3.37
CA ARG A 235 -6.59 2.24 2.41
C ARG A 235 -7.99 1.62 2.44
N GLU A 236 -8.30 0.75 1.48
CA GLU A 236 -9.61 0.11 1.36
C GLU A 236 -10.78 1.11 1.27
N VAL A 237 -10.51 2.28 0.69
CA VAL A 237 -11.43 3.42 0.60
C VAL A 237 -12.81 3.04 0.03
N PRO A 238 -12.93 2.25 -1.08
CA PRO A 238 -14.18 1.60 -1.43
C PRO A 238 -14.27 0.31 -0.62
N SER A 239 -14.89 0.34 0.56
CA SER A 239 -14.99 -0.75 1.53
C SER A 239 -15.07 -2.16 0.93
N CYS A 240 -14.32 -3.09 1.52
CA CYS A 240 -14.29 -4.49 1.15
C CYS A 240 -15.34 -5.36 1.86
N ASP A 241 -16.38 -4.79 2.45
CA ASP A 241 -17.48 -5.59 2.95
C ASP A 241 -18.15 -6.32 1.78
N LEU A 242 -17.99 -7.64 1.74
CA LEU A 242 -18.55 -8.50 0.70
C LEU A 242 -20.09 -8.50 0.67
N GLN A 243 -20.73 -8.02 1.73
CA GLN A 243 -22.18 -7.96 1.89
C GLN A 243 -22.75 -6.56 1.62
N ALA A 244 -21.95 -5.49 1.78
CA ALA A 244 -22.39 -4.14 1.47
C ALA A 244 -22.12 -3.80 0.00
N ARG A 245 -23.07 -3.13 -0.67
CA ARG A 245 -22.78 -2.50 -1.98
C ARG A 245 -21.61 -1.54 -1.77
N ARG A 246 -20.50 -1.78 -2.48
CA ARG A 246 -19.35 -0.86 -2.47
C ARG A 246 -19.85 0.51 -2.90
N PRO A 247 -19.62 1.59 -2.11
CA PRO A 247 -19.86 2.92 -2.61
C PRO A 247 -19.00 3.13 -3.85
N ALA A 248 -19.53 3.83 -4.83
CA ALA A 248 -18.75 4.19 -6.00
C ALA A 248 -17.51 4.97 -5.57
N VAL A 249 -16.40 4.80 -6.29
CA VAL A 249 -15.14 5.50 -5.99
C VAL A 249 -15.35 7.01 -5.95
N GLU A 250 -16.28 7.51 -6.78
CA GLU A 250 -16.71 8.91 -6.87
C GLU A 250 -17.36 9.44 -5.58
N VAL A 251 -17.83 8.56 -4.71
CA VAL A 251 -18.40 8.92 -3.39
C VAL A 251 -17.37 8.67 -2.29
N ALA A 252 -16.66 7.55 -2.36
CA ALA A 252 -15.75 7.13 -1.31
C ALA A 252 -14.50 8.00 -1.19
N LEU A 253 -13.91 8.43 -2.31
CA LEU A 253 -12.72 9.28 -2.31
C LEU A 253 -12.99 10.68 -1.74
N PRO A 254 -14.01 11.44 -2.20
CA PRO A 254 -14.37 12.72 -1.60
C PRO A 254 -14.66 12.60 -0.10
N PHE A 255 -15.37 11.56 0.32
CA PHE A 255 -15.64 11.29 1.73
C PHE A 255 -14.34 11.17 2.54
N CYS A 256 -13.40 10.35 2.08
CA CYS A 256 -12.12 10.18 2.79
C CYS A 256 -11.29 11.45 2.81
N LEU A 257 -11.21 12.16 1.69
CA LEU A 257 -10.39 13.36 1.56
C LEU A 257 -11.00 14.61 2.19
N ALA A 258 -12.30 14.58 2.54
CA ALA A 258 -12.96 15.61 3.35
C ALA A 258 -12.54 15.53 4.83
N GLU A 259 -12.02 14.37 5.29
CA GLU A 259 -11.50 14.22 6.66
C GLU A 259 -10.08 14.83 6.73
N PRO A 260 -9.87 15.92 7.51
CA PRO A 260 -8.58 16.61 7.57
C PRO A 260 -7.42 15.73 8.05
N ALA A 261 -7.72 14.73 8.88
CA ALA A 261 -6.73 13.79 9.39
C ALA A 261 -6.13 12.90 8.27
N ILE A 262 -6.85 12.69 7.17
CA ILE A 262 -6.39 11.82 6.08
C ILE A 262 -5.47 12.59 5.14
N GLY A 263 -4.20 12.24 5.12
CA GLY A 263 -3.19 12.82 4.24
C GLY A 263 -3.31 12.33 2.79
N VAL A 264 -3.49 11.02 2.61
CA VAL A 264 -3.60 10.36 1.30
C VAL A 264 -4.67 9.28 1.35
N ALA A 265 -5.46 9.14 0.28
CA ALA A 265 -6.39 8.04 0.08
C ALA A 265 -5.88 7.10 -1.04
N LEU A 266 -5.79 5.80 -0.74
CA LEU A 266 -5.30 4.80 -1.70
C LEU A 266 -6.45 4.16 -2.48
N ILE A 267 -6.27 4.03 -3.79
CA ILE A 267 -7.12 3.16 -4.61
C ILE A 267 -6.33 1.95 -5.12
N GLY A 268 -6.94 0.79 -5.02
CA GLY A 268 -6.43 -0.45 -5.61
C GLY A 268 -7.17 -0.76 -6.90
N THR A 269 -6.56 -0.50 -8.05
CA THR A 269 -7.13 -0.84 -9.35
C THR A 269 -6.12 -1.53 -10.25
N THR A 270 -6.63 -2.31 -11.20
CA THR A 270 -5.88 -2.85 -12.34
C THR A 270 -6.44 -2.36 -13.68
N ASP A 271 -7.41 -1.44 -13.66
CA ASP A 271 -8.08 -0.90 -14.85
C ASP A 271 -7.89 0.63 -14.92
N ALA A 272 -7.33 1.12 -16.02
CA ALA A 272 -7.09 2.55 -16.23
C ALA A 272 -8.39 3.38 -16.22
N ARG A 273 -9.53 2.80 -16.60
CA ARG A 273 -10.83 3.50 -16.56
C ARG A 273 -11.26 3.81 -15.12
N HIS A 274 -10.97 2.91 -14.18
CA HIS A 274 -11.23 3.16 -12.74
C HIS A 274 -10.29 4.24 -12.20
N LEU A 275 -9.07 4.30 -12.73
CA LEU A 275 -8.12 5.36 -12.39
C LEU A 275 -8.63 6.73 -12.84
N ASP A 276 -9.14 6.85 -14.09
CA ASP A 276 -9.73 8.07 -14.60
C ASP A 276 -10.95 8.53 -13.77
N GLY A 277 -11.80 7.59 -13.33
CA GLY A 277 -12.92 7.90 -12.43
C GLY A 277 -12.46 8.45 -11.10
N ALA A 278 -11.43 7.84 -10.52
CA ALA A 278 -10.86 8.27 -9.25
C ALA A 278 -10.20 9.66 -9.32
N THR A 279 -9.44 9.94 -10.37
CA THR A 279 -8.80 11.25 -10.55
C THR A 279 -9.83 12.37 -10.76
N ARG A 280 -10.90 12.12 -11.51
CA ARG A 280 -12.02 13.08 -11.62
C ARG A 280 -12.70 13.35 -10.28
N ALA A 281 -12.92 12.30 -9.48
CA ALA A 281 -13.53 12.45 -8.16
C ALA A 281 -12.71 13.33 -7.20
N VAL A 282 -11.38 13.30 -7.31
CA VAL A 282 -10.47 14.12 -6.51
C VAL A 282 -10.45 15.59 -6.97
N GLY A 283 -10.53 15.84 -8.29
CA GLY A 283 -10.49 17.20 -8.84
C GLY A 283 -11.81 17.99 -8.70
N SER A 284 -12.91 17.33 -8.33
CA SER A 284 -14.24 17.96 -8.18
C SER A 284 -14.58 18.32 -6.73
N THR A 285 -13.67 18.15 -5.79
CA THR A 285 -13.79 18.48 -4.36
C THR A 285 -12.79 19.58 -4.02
#